data_51422080f60dfe85acd653cdf93b12c8
#
_entry.id   51422080f60dfe85acd653cdf93b12c8
#
_cell.length_a   1.000
_cell.length_b   1.000
_cell.length_c   1.000
_cell.angle_alpha   90.00
_cell.angle_beta   90.00
_cell.angle_gamma   90.00
#
_symmetry.space_group_name_H-M   'P 1'
#
loop_
_entity.id
_entity.type
_entity.pdbx_description
1 polymer ?
#
loop_
_entity_poly.entity_id
_entity_poly.type
_entity_poly.pdbx_seq_one_letter_code
_entity_poly.pdbx_strand_id
1 'polypeptide(L)'
;MTGMLLAGIIGAGRIGWRYDGGRWNGKASVTHASCIDRHPSTSLTAMHDPVVSVCDEFASAFPHVLSTTSLADFFARDLDLVCIASPSECHAAHLLACFDAGTRYILLEKPVTLELTDYHKVMKRWQGLRQKPRLHVNFFRRVLPQVAKLREVFSRTAPKGIEIAYSRGLAINGIHLLDMLGFVSQSVTPHAIDWVTGTPANPSFGFCLGNVPVTVMGYDLPYHYIEFRMLLDHGRLALVDGGNRLEYEPAEPTPNYPGFYHLGSREAAFDNLQAASAMEDGTYKGLCVLLDDTAEQVSSLEAAQFGQHLIHLVEAACQKA
;
A
#
# COMPACT_ATOMS: atom_id res chain seq x y z
N MET A 1 -30.21 -1.96 11.20
CA MET A 1 -29.69 -3.03 10.32
C MET A 1 -29.15 -2.32 9.08
N THR A 2 -27.84 -2.15 8.97
CA THR A 2 -27.21 -1.67 7.74
C THR A 2 -27.37 -2.78 6.69
N GLY A 3 -28.00 -2.48 5.56
CA GLY A 3 -28.18 -3.43 4.46
C GLY A 3 -26.81 -3.94 3.95
N MET A 4 -26.82 -5.05 3.20
CA MET A 4 -25.64 -5.57 2.51
C MET A 4 -25.12 -4.53 1.51
N LEU A 5 -23.84 -4.16 1.57
CA LEU A 5 -23.23 -3.23 0.63
C LEU A 5 -23.01 -3.93 -0.73
N LEU A 6 -23.50 -3.33 -1.81
CA LEU A 6 -23.28 -3.81 -3.16
C LEU A 6 -21.87 -3.43 -3.62
N ALA A 7 -21.06 -4.42 -3.94
CA ALA A 7 -19.68 -4.23 -4.33
C ALA A 7 -19.42 -4.56 -5.79
N GLY A 8 -18.54 -3.78 -6.41
CA GLY A 8 -18.03 -4.03 -7.77
C GLY A 8 -16.51 -4.03 -7.83
N ILE A 9 -15.96 -4.72 -8.84
CA ILE A 9 -14.51 -4.75 -9.12
C ILE A 9 -14.28 -4.22 -10.53
N ILE A 10 -13.33 -3.29 -10.66
CA ILE A 10 -12.81 -2.82 -11.95
C ILE A 10 -11.43 -3.44 -12.14
N GLY A 11 -11.30 -4.34 -13.13
CA GLY A 11 -10.09 -5.10 -13.41
C GLY A 11 -10.12 -6.51 -12.81
N ALA A 12 -10.34 -7.51 -13.65
CA ALA A 12 -10.40 -8.92 -13.26
C ALA A 12 -9.07 -9.67 -13.50
N GLY A 13 -7.97 -8.99 -13.22
CA GLY A 13 -6.61 -9.55 -13.30
C GLY A 13 -6.25 -10.42 -12.10
N ARG A 14 -4.93 -10.59 -11.89
CA ARG A 14 -4.39 -11.45 -10.83
C ARG A 14 -4.85 -11.02 -9.44
N ILE A 15 -4.70 -9.74 -9.09
CA ILE A 15 -5.08 -9.22 -7.77
C ILE A 15 -6.61 -9.02 -7.65
N GLY A 16 -7.31 -8.84 -8.76
CA GLY A 16 -8.77 -8.77 -8.80
C GLY A 16 -9.40 -10.07 -8.27
N TRP A 17 -8.95 -11.25 -8.79
CA TRP A 17 -9.52 -12.53 -8.38
C TRP A 17 -8.66 -13.78 -8.62
N ARG A 18 -7.68 -13.76 -9.59
CA ARG A 18 -7.05 -15.00 -10.06
C ARG A 18 -6.04 -15.62 -9.09
N TYR A 19 -5.42 -14.85 -8.18
CA TYR A 19 -4.40 -15.38 -7.27
C TYR A 19 -4.93 -16.42 -6.28
N ASP A 20 -6.19 -16.33 -5.88
CA ASP A 20 -6.80 -17.26 -4.92
C ASP A 20 -8.14 -17.83 -5.40
N GLY A 21 -8.47 -17.67 -6.68
CA GLY A 21 -9.74 -18.07 -7.28
C GLY A 21 -10.93 -17.21 -6.89
N GLY A 22 -10.69 -16.12 -6.15
CA GLY A 22 -11.66 -15.07 -5.85
C GLY A 22 -12.72 -15.41 -4.80
N ARG A 23 -12.73 -16.63 -4.25
CA ARG A 23 -13.62 -17.03 -3.17
C ARG A 23 -12.85 -17.34 -1.91
N TRP A 24 -13.34 -16.81 -0.80
CA TRP A 24 -12.75 -17.12 0.49
C TRP A 24 -13.10 -18.56 0.91
N ASN A 25 -12.09 -19.34 1.20
CA ASN A 25 -12.19 -20.75 1.53
C ASN A 25 -11.77 -21.07 2.99
N GLY A 26 -11.85 -20.09 3.89
CA GLY A 26 -11.41 -20.19 5.28
C GLY A 26 -9.91 -19.94 5.50
N LYS A 27 -9.16 -19.66 4.41
CA LYS A 27 -7.74 -19.27 4.46
C LYS A 27 -7.61 -17.75 4.28
N ALA A 28 -6.38 -17.30 4.08
CA ALA A 28 -6.10 -15.89 3.78
C ALA A 28 -6.82 -15.40 2.51
N SER A 29 -7.26 -14.13 2.52
CA SER A 29 -7.89 -13.48 1.37
C SER A 29 -6.85 -12.61 0.69
N VAL A 30 -6.40 -13.02 -0.50
CA VAL A 30 -5.34 -12.33 -1.26
C VAL A 30 -5.91 -11.38 -2.29
N THR A 31 -7.07 -11.69 -2.89
CA THR A 31 -7.68 -10.91 -3.97
C THR A 31 -8.83 -10.03 -3.48
N HIS A 32 -9.17 -9.01 -4.27
CA HIS A 32 -10.32 -8.16 -3.97
C HIS A 32 -11.63 -8.96 -3.93
N ALA A 33 -11.82 -9.92 -4.85
CA ALA A 33 -13.00 -10.75 -4.87
C ALA A 33 -13.14 -11.60 -3.61
N SER A 34 -12.05 -12.26 -3.16
CA SER A 34 -12.08 -13.06 -1.92
C SER A 34 -12.22 -12.19 -0.67
N CYS A 35 -11.70 -10.96 -0.67
CA CYS A 35 -11.91 -10.01 0.43
C CYS A 35 -13.39 -9.60 0.53
N ILE A 36 -14.05 -9.32 -0.59
CA ILE A 36 -15.49 -9.00 -0.63
C ILE A 36 -16.32 -10.22 -0.18
N ASP A 37 -16.00 -11.42 -0.69
CA ASP A 37 -16.71 -12.66 -0.33
C ASP A 37 -16.57 -13.00 1.16
N ARG A 38 -15.43 -12.71 1.75
CA ARG A 38 -15.15 -12.90 3.19
C ARG A 38 -15.88 -11.90 4.09
N HIS A 39 -16.10 -10.68 3.64
CA HIS A 39 -16.59 -9.61 4.52
C HIS A 39 -18.12 -9.74 4.72
N PRO A 40 -18.61 -9.79 5.98
CA PRO A 40 -20.01 -10.14 6.28
C PRO A 40 -21.05 -9.11 5.82
N SER A 41 -20.62 -7.89 5.49
CA SER A 41 -21.52 -6.80 5.08
C SER A 41 -21.40 -6.45 3.59
N THR A 42 -20.67 -7.22 2.79
CA THR A 42 -20.50 -6.95 1.36
C THR A 42 -20.99 -8.08 0.48
N SER A 43 -21.46 -7.76 -0.71
CA SER A 43 -21.85 -8.72 -1.75
C SER A 43 -21.28 -8.27 -3.09
N LEU A 44 -20.50 -9.12 -3.74
CA LEU A 44 -19.99 -8.87 -5.09
C LEU A 44 -21.13 -9.00 -6.11
N THR A 45 -21.46 -7.92 -6.81
CA THR A 45 -22.61 -7.86 -7.73
C THR A 45 -22.24 -7.45 -9.15
N ALA A 46 -21.09 -6.82 -9.35
CA ALA A 46 -20.61 -6.41 -10.67
C ALA A 46 -19.10 -6.54 -10.81
N MET A 47 -18.66 -6.84 -12.03
CA MET A 47 -17.25 -6.81 -12.45
C MET A 47 -17.13 -6.17 -13.82
N HIS A 48 -16.15 -5.30 -13.99
CA HIS A 48 -15.79 -4.70 -15.26
C HIS A 48 -14.35 -5.05 -15.65
N ASP A 49 -14.18 -5.51 -16.88
CA ASP A 49 -12.88 -5.63 -17.55
C ASP A 49 -13.07 -5.37 -19.05
N PRO A 50 -12.19 -4.61 -19.75
CA PRO A 50 -12.38 -4.31 -21.17
C PRO A 50 -12.21 -5.54 -22.08
N VAL A 51 -11.67 -6.65 -21.58
CA VAL A 51 -11.39 -7.86 -22.35
C VAL A 51 -12.52 -8.86 -22.20
N VAL A 52 -13.23 -9.14 -23.30
CA VAL A 52 -14.40 -10.05 -23.34
C VAL A 52 -14.07 -11.43 -22.73
N SER A 53 -12.95 -12.05 -23.12
CA SER A 53 -12.58 -13.37 -22.60
C SER A 53 -12.33 -13.38 -21.10
N VAL A 54 -11.89 -12.26 -20.51
CA VAL A 54 -11.74 -12.10 -19.07
C VAL A 54 -13.11 -12.02 -18.40
N CYS A 55 -14.07 -11.32 -19.02
CA CYS A 55 -15.43 -11.26 -18.55
C CYS A 55 -16.11 -12.65 -18.58
N ASP A 56 -15.90 -13.42 -19.64
CA ASP A 56 -16.47 -14.78 -19.79
C ASP A 56 -15.91 -15.75 -18.75
N GLU A 57 -14.59 -15.70 -18.52
CA GLU A 57 -13.92 -16.50 -17.48
C GLU A 57 -14.46 -16.15 -16.09
N PHE A 58 -14.57 -14.85 -15.78
CA PHE A 58 -15.09 -14.38 -14.50
C PHE A 58 -16.56 -14.77 -14.32
N ALA A 59 -17.41 -14.61 -15.32
CA ALA A 59 -18.82 -15.00 -15.29
C ALA A 59 -19.02 -16.49 -15.05
N SER A 60 -18.11 -17.33 -15.58
CA SER A 60 -18.12 -18.78 -15.32
C SER A 60 -17.83 -19.10 -13.85
N ALA A 61 -16.94 -18.34 -13.20
CA ALA A 61 -16.60 -18.52 -11.79
C ALA A 61 -17.65 -17.88 -10.85
N PHE A 62 -18.30 -16.80 -11.30
CA PHE A 62 -19.28 -16.01 -10.52
C PHE A 62 -20.58 -15.79 -11.31
N PRO A 63 -21.42 -16.83 -11.51
CA PRO A 63 -22.62 -16.74 -12.38
C PRO A 63 -23.67 -15.71 -11.94
N HIS A 64 -23.61 -15.26 -10.69
CA HIS A 64 -24.57 -14.28 -10.13
C HIS A 64 -24.08 -12.83 -10.22
N VAL A 65 -22.85 -12.63 -10.67
CA VAL A 65 -22.22 -11.31 -10.78
C VAL A 65 -22.36 -10.81 -12.21
N LEU A 66 -22.81 -9.58 -12.39
CA LEU A 66 -22.74 -8.93 -13.69
C LEU A 66 -21.28 -8.84 -14.14
N SER A 67 -20.93 -9.49 -15.23
CA SER A 67 -19.62 -9.38 -15.86
C SER A 67 -19.77 -8.59 -17.17
N THR A 68 -19.10 -7.44 -17.29
CA THR A 68 -19.32 -6.53 -18.42
C THR A 68 -18.06 -5.80 -18.89
N THR A 69 -17.98 -5.55 -20.19
CA THR A 69 -16.95 -4.68 -20.80
C THR A 69 -17.35 -3.21 -20.81
N SER A 70 -18.55 -2.86 -20.37
CA SER A 70 -19.11 -1.51 -20.34
C SER A 70 -19.03 -0.92 -18.93
N LEU A 71 -18.28 0.16 -18.74
CA LEU A 71 -18.28 0.92 -17.47
C LEU A 71 -19.66 1.51 -17.16
N ALA A 72 -20.43 1.88 -18.17
CA ALA A 72 -21.78 2.41 -17.98
C ALA A 72 -22.70 1.36 -17.36
N ASP A 73 -22.68 0.12 -17.88
CA ASP A 73 -23.48 -0.98 -17.33
C ASP A 73 -23.00 -1.39 -15.93
N PHE A 74 -21.70 -1.30 -15.68
CA PHE A 74 -21.11 -1.54 -14.36
C PHE A 74 -21.66 -0.54 -13.32
N PHE A 75 -21.60 0.76 -13.60
CA PHE A 75 -22.08 1.79 -12.67
C PHE A 75 -23.62 1.88 -12.59
N ALA A 76 -24.34 1.34 -13.56
CA ALA A 76 -25.81 1.23 -13.49
C ALA A 76 -26.32 0.27 -12.39
N ARG A 77 -25.41 -0.41 -11.66
CA ARG A 77 -25.72 -1.33 -10.54
C ARG A 77 -25.82 -0.65 -9.17
N ASP A 78 -25.74 0.67 -9.10
CA ASP A 78 -25.84 1.44 -7.84
C ASP A 78 -24.88 0.90 -6.75
N LEU A 79 -23.59 0.80 -7.07
CA LEU A 79 -22.58 0.18 -6.21
C LEU A 79 -22.20 1.08 -5.03
N ASP A 80 -22.29 0.55 -3.82
CA ASP A 80 -21.81 1.21 -2.60
C ASP A 80 -20.27 1.20 -2.51
N LEU A 81 -19.65 0.08 -2.91
CA LEU A 81 -18.20 -0.16 -2.87
C LEU A 81 -17.67 -0.47 -4.26
N VAL A 82 -16.61 0.20 -4.67
CA VAL A 82 -15.84 -0.16 -5.87
C VAL A 82 -14.38 -0.45 -5.51
N CYS A 83 -13.91 -1.65 -5.88
CA CYS A 83 -12.51 -2.02 -5.82
C CYS A 83 -11.87 -1.78 -7.18
N ILE A 84 -10.87 -0.89 -7.26
CA ILE A 84 -10.12 -0.61 -8.50
C ILE A 84 -8.85 -1.44 -8.48
N ALA A 85 -8.83 -2.52 -9.26
CA ALA A 85 -7.75 -3.50 -9.40
C ALA A 85 -7.25 -3.60 -10.86
N SER A 86 -7.56 -2.61 -11.67
CA SER A 86 -7.11 -2.45 -13.05
C SER A 86 -5.61 -2.16 -13.14
N PRO A 87 -4.99 -2.19 -14.32
CA PRO A 87 -3.65 -1.68 -14.54
C PRO A 87 -3.50 -0.22 -14.09
N SER A 88 -2.32 0.12 -13.55
CA SER A 88 -2.09 1.41 -12.87
C SER A 88 -2.27 2.63 -13.76
N GLU A 89 -2.05 2.49 -15.07
CA GLU A 89 -2.30 3.50 -16.09
C GLU A 89 -3.79 3.87 -16.22
N CYS A 90 -4.69 2.99 -15.77
CA CYS A 90 -6.13 3.20 -15.82
C CYS A 90 -6.70 3.78 -14.51
N HIS A 91 -5.93 3.81 -13.42
CA HIS A 91 -6.43 4.18 -12.09
C HIS A 91 -7.05 5.56 -12.06
N ALA A 92 -6.42 6.56 -12.69
CA ALA A 92 -6.94 7.92 -12.74
C ALA A 92 -8.34 8.00 -13.37
N ALA A 93 -8.52 7.35 -14.53
CA ALA A 93 -9.82 7.33 -15.24
C ALA A 93 -10.89 6.64 -14.40
N HIS A 94 -10.56 5.50 -13.79
CA HIS A 94 -11.52 4.75 -12.98
C HIS A 94 -11.88 5.46 -11.67
N LEU A 95 -10.91 6.14 -11.02
CA LEU A 95 -11.18 6.99 -9.86
C LEU A 95 -12.13 8.12 -10.19
N LEU A 96 -11.89 8.83 -11.30
CA LEU A 96 -12.78 9.91 -11.76
C LEU A 96 -14.18 9.39 -12.05
N ALA A 97 -14.31 8.23 -12.68
CA ALA A 97 -15.60 7.58 -12.92
C ALA A 97 -16.33 7.22 -11.60
N CYS A 98 -15.61 6.71 -10.60
CA CYS A 98 -16.19 6.47 -9.26
C CYS A 98 -16.68 7.77 -8.60
N PHE A 99 -15.90 8.86 -8.72
CA PHE A 99 -16.31 10.16 -8.18
C PHE A 99 -17.56 10.71 -8.88
N ASP A 100 -17.67 10.54 -10.19
CA ASP A 100 -18.81 11.00 -10.97
C ASP A 100 -20.06 10.14 -10.72
N ALA A 101 -19.88 8.83 -10.45
CA ALA A 101 -20.96 7.92 -10.06
C ALA A 101 -21.42 8.10 -8.60
N GLY A 102 -20.69 8.90 -7.77
CA GLY A 102 -21.03 9.11 -6.38
C GLY A 102 -20.79 7.87 -5.49
N THR A 103 -19.86 7.00 -5.87
CA THR A 103 -19.50 5.80 -5.13
C THR A 103 -19.11 6.16 -3.67
N ARG A 104 -19.69 5.46 -2.69
CA ARG A 104 -19.52 5.76 -1.27
C ARG A 104 -18.18 5.26 -0.70
N TYR A 105 -17.75 4.07 -1.11
CA TYR A 105 -16.50 3.42 -0.65
C TYR A 105 -15.64 3.05 -1.85
N ILE A 106 -14.36 3.41 -1.82
CA ILE A 106 -13.41 3.09 -2.89
C ILE A 106 -12.16 2.42 -2.29
N LEU A 107 -11.87 1.19 -2.72
CA LEU A 107 -10.62 0.50 -2.45
C LEU A 107 -9.77 0.53 -3.72
N LEU A 108 -8.69 1.30 -3.72
CA LEU A 108 -7.84 1.52 -4.88
C LEU A 108 -6.52 0.75 -4.75
N GLU A 109 -6.13 0.00 -5.78
CA GLU A 109 -4.78 -0.53 -5.86
C GLU A 109 -3.73 0.57 -6.01
N LYS A 110 -2.55 0.28 -5.52
CA LYS A 110 -1.39 1.16 -5.63
C LYS A 110 -0.65 0.96 -6.97
N PRO A 111 0.10 1.95 -7.45
CA PRO A 111 0.13 3.35 -7.03
C PRO A 111 -1.19 4.06 -7.33
N VAL A 112 -1.40 5.24 -6.77
CA VAL A 112 -2.61 6.04 -7.08
C VAL A 112 -2.69 6.31 -8.57
N THR A 113 -1.58 6.75 -9.17
CA THR A 113 -1.41 6.91 -10.63
C THR A 113 0.04 6.62 -11.02
N LEU A 114 0.33 6.37 -12.30
CA LEU A 114 1.69 6.32 -12.80
C LEU A 114 2.23 7.74 -13.06
N GLU A 115 1.42 8.59 -13.66
CA GLU A 115 1.83 9.93 -14.09
C GLU A 115 1.46 11.00 -13.05
N LEU A 116 2.38 11.94 -12.79
CA LEU A 116 2.15 13.06 -11.87
C LEU A 116 1.01 13.97 -12.35
N THR A 117 0.88 14.16 -13.65
CA THR A 117 -0.20 14.94 -14.27
C THR A 117 -1.57 14.36 -13.97
N ASP A 118 -1.70 13.03 -14.00
CA ASP A 118 -2.93 12.33 -13.67
C ASP A 118 -3.22 12.36 -12.17
N TYR A 119 -2.19 12.26 -11.33
CA TYR A 119 -2.32 12.47 -9.90
C TYR A 119 -2.88 13.87 -9.59
N HIS A 120 -2.36 14.93 -10.22
CA HIS A 120 -2.88 16.28 -10.03
C HIS A 120 -4.33 16.43 -10.51
N LYS A 121 -4.73 15.80 -11.62
CA LYS A 121 -6.14 15.79 -12.09
C LYS A 121 -7.06 15.13 -11.05
N VAL A 122 -6.67 13.96 -10.54
CA VAL A 122 -7.41 13.24 -9.50
C VAL A 122 -7.53 14.09 -8.23
N MET A 123 -6.44 14.66 -7.74
CA MET A 123 -6.44 15.51 -6.55
C MET A 123 -7.28 16.76 -6.71
N LYS A 124 -7.23 17.41 -7.87
CA LYS A 124 -8.09 18.57 -8.18
C LYS A 124 -9.57 18.21 -8.12
N ARG A 125 -9.96 17.07 -8.73
CA ARG A 125 -11.35 16.59 -8.69
C ARG A 125 -11.76 16.22 -7.26
N TRP A 126 -10.90 15.52 -6.53
CA TRP A 126 -11.08 15.14 -5.13
C TRP A 126 -11.34 16.35 -4.21
N GLN A 127 -10.54 17.41 -4.35
CA GLN A 127 -10.72 18.65 -3.60
C GLN A 127 -12.04 19.36 -3.90
N GLY A 128 -12.54 19.25 -5.13
CA GLY A 128 -13.80 19.84 -5.58
C GLY A 128 -15.06 19.04 -5.22
N LEU A 129 -14.94 17.85 -4.64
CA LEU A 129 -16.09 17.05 -4.24
C LEU A 129 -16.80 17.66 -3.02
N ARG A 130 -18.11 17.84 -3.13
CA ARG A 130 -18.94 18.29 -1.99
C ARG A 130 -19.03 17.21 -0.90
N GLN A 131 -19.17 15.97 -1.32
CA GLN A 131 -19.16 14.80 -0.45
C GLN A 131 -18.07 13.87 -0.95
N LYS A 132 -17.05 13.67 -0.14
CA LYS A 132 -15.94 12.77 -0.47
C LYS A 132 -16.33 11.33 -0.12
N PRO A 133 -16.05 10.36 -1.02
CA PRO A 133 -16.12 8.95 -0.64
C PRO A 133 -15.11 8.64 0.47
N ARG A 134 -15.36 7.59 1.24
CA ARG A 134 -14.26 6.97 1.99
C ARG A 134 -13.40 6.22 0.98
N LEU A 135 -12.11 6.53 0.96
CA LEU A 135 -11.17 5.95 0.01
C LEU A 135 -9.96 5.37 0.75
N HIS A 136 -9.61 4.14 0.41
CA HIS A 136 -8.41 3.46 0.91
C HIS A 136 -7.53 3.07 -0.28
N VAL A 137 -6.32 3.62 -0.33
CA VAL A 137 -5.28 3.14 -1.25
C VAL A 137 -4.64 1.89 -0.63
N ASN A 138 -4.56 0.78 -1.36
CA ASN A 138 -4.16 -0.52 -0.83
C ASN A 138 -2.65 -0.59 -0.50
N PHE A 139 -2.19 0.35 0.30
CA PHE A 139 -0.91 0.26 1.00
C PHE A 139 -1.08 -0.60 2.26
N PHE A 140 -1.34 -1.86 2.05
CA PHE A 140 -1.74 -2.82 3.08
C PHE A 140 -0.78 -2.91 4.28
N ARG A 141 0.46 -2.44 4.15
CA ARG A 141 1.40 -2.40 5.30
C ARG A 141 0.99 -1.41 6.38
N ARG A 142 0.26 -0.34 6.02
CA ARG A 142 -0.22 0.65 7.00
C ARG A 142 -1.16 0.09 8.06
N VAL A 143 -1.87 -1.00 7.76
CA VAL A 143 -2.79 -1.66 8.70
C VAL A 143 -2.14 -2.78 9.51
N LEU A 144 -0.82 -2.94 9.40
CA LEU A 144 -0.08 -3.95 10.15
C LEU A 144 0.35 -3.43 11.53
N PRO A 145 0.20 -4.23 12.60
CA PRO A 145 0.59 -3.83 13.95
C PRO A 145 2.09 -3.52 14.06
N GLN A 146 2.96 -4.18 13.30
CA GLN A 146 4.39 -3.90 13.25
C GLN A 146 4.68 -2.47 12.78
N VAL A 147 3.94 -2.01 11.76
CA VAL A 147 4.10 -0.66 11.19
C VAL A 147 3.50 0.40 12.12
N ALA A 148 2.38 0.09 12.80
CA ALA A 148 1.84 0.95 13.85
C ALA A 148 2.86 1.14 14.99
N LYS A 149 3.61 0.08 15.35
CA LYS A 149 4.67 0.17 16.36
C LYS A 149 5.86 1.00 15.89
N LEU A 150 6.29 0.88 14.64
CA LEU A 150 7.32 1.75 14.07
C LEU A 150 6.90 3.23 14.16
N ARG A 151 5.64 3.54 13.82
CA ARG A 151 5.08 4.89 13.92
C ARG A 151 5.08 5.41 15.37
N GLU A 152 4.71 4.57 16.33
CA GLU A 152 4.75 4.90 17.76
C GLU A 152 6.17 5.26 18.20
N VAL A 153 7.17 4.43 17.86
CA VAL A 153 8.57 4.69 18.22
C VAL A 153 9.07 5.96 17.56
N PHE A 154 8.81 6.15 16.27
CA PHE A 154 9.20 7.36 15.54
C PHE A 154 8.63 8.64 16.18
N SER A 155 7.38 8.60 16.66
CA SER A 155 6.73 9.76 17.31
C SER A 155 7.37 10.14 18.65
N ARG A 156 8.04 9.19 19.32
CA ARG A 156 8.67 9.39 20.64
C ARG A 156 10.17 9.66 20.56
N THR A 157 10.82 9.14 19.52
CA THR A 157 12.28 9.19 19.38
C THR A 157 12.64 9.45 17.93
N ALA A 158 13.21 10.61 17.64
CA ALA A 158 13.73 10.90 16.31
C ALA A 158 14.88 9.92 15.98
N PRO A 159 14.80 9.15 14.86
CA PRO A 159 15.88 8.28 14.46
C PRO A 159 17.11 9.09 14.03
N LYS A 160 18.30 8.48 14.14
CA LYS A 160 19.57 9.04 13.64
C LYS A 160 19.76 8.77 12.15
N GLY A 161 19.06 7.79 11.62
CA GLY A 161 19.05 7.44 10.21
C GLY A 161 18.00 6.39 9.92
N ILE A 162 17.62 6.30 8.65
CA ILE A 162 16.68 5.29 8.14
C ILE A 162 17.32 4.62 6.94
N GLU A 163 17.30 3.29 6.93
CA GLU A 163 17.77 2.45 5.84
C GLU A 163 16.59 1.64 5.29
N ILE A 164 16.39 1.71 3.99
CA ILE A 164 15.35 0.97 3.25
C ILE A 164 16.03 0.13 2.19
N ALA A 165 15.61 -1.11 2.05
CA ALA A 165 16.10 -1.98 1.00
C ALA A 165 14.92 -2.68 0.30
N TYR A 166 14.97 -2.77 -1.03
CA TYR A 166 13.92 -3.40 -1.82
C TYR A 166 14.46 -4.09 -3.08
N SER A 167 13.66 -4.97 -3.64
CA SER A 167 13.87 -5.58 -4.96
C SER A 167 12.59 -5.55 -5.79
N ARG A 168 12.68 -5.95 -7.07
CA ARG A 168 11.56 -6.11 -8.00
C ARG A 168 10.82 -4.81 -8.33
N GLY A 169 11.54 -3.71 -8.43
CA GLY A 169 11.05 -2.45 -8.95
C GLY A 169 10.57 -1.44 -7.91
N LEU A 170 10.93 -0.18 -8.15
CA LEU A 170 10.54 0.94 -7.30
C LEU A 170 9.01 1.11 -7.27
N ALA A 171 8.34 1.12 -8.41
CA ALA A 171 6.89 1.28 -8.50
C ALA A 171 6.09 0.06 -8.03
N ILE A 172 6.72 -1.13 -7.95
CA ILE A 172 6.05 -2.37 -7.53
C ILE A 172 6.23 -2.60 -6.03
N ASN A 173 7.48 -2.73 -5.56
CA ASN A 173 7.80 -3.03 -4.16
C ASN A 173 8.28 -1.79 -3.40
N GLY A 174 9.17 -0.99 -4.01
CA GLY A 174 9.73 0.19 -3.37
C GLY A 174 8.68 1.17 -2.89
N ILE A 175 7.63 1.40 -3.68
CA ILE A 175 6.53 2.30 -3.32
C ILE A 175 5.87 1.96 -1.98
N HIS A 176 5.76 0.69 -1.62
CA HIS A 176 5.21 0.30 -0.33
C HIS A 176 6.06 0.76 0.85
N LEU A 177 7.38 0.79 0.68
CA LEU A 177 8.31 1.23 1.72
C LEU A 177 8.39 2.75 1.80
N LEU A 178 8.35 3.42 0.66
CA LEU A 178 8.29 4.89 0.61
C LEU A 178 6.99 5.42 1.22
N ASP A 179 5.89 4.78 0.89
CA ASP A 179 4.59 5.07 1.48
C ASP A 179 4.58 4.81 3.00
N MET A 180 5.15 3.68 3.42
CA MET A 180 5.29 3.34 4.83
C MET A 180 6.17 4.35 5.57
N LEU A 181 7.26 4.84 4.95
CA LEU A 181 8.09 5.90 5.51
C LEU A 181 7.27 7.17 5.77
N GLY A 182 6.48 7.61 4.79
CA GLY A 182 5.58 8.75 4.95
C GLY A 182 4.57 8.57 6.08
N PHE A 183 4.00 7.37 6.20
CA PHE A 183 3.06 7.02 7.26
C PHE A 183 3.72 6.99 8.66
N VAL A 184 4.90 6.40 8.76
CA VAL A 184 5.66 6.29 10.03
C VAL A 184 6.16 7.65 10.49
N SER A 185 6.72 8.45 9.59
CA SER A 185 7.29 9.76 9.90
C SER A 185 6.25 10.88 10.00
N GLN A 186 5.01 10.62 9.58
CA GLN A 186 3.93 11.62 9.48
C GLN A 186 4.31 12.82 8.58
N SER A 187 5.23 12.61 7.64
CA SER A 187 5.68 13.64 6.72
C SER A 187 4.77 13.72 5.51
N VAL A 188 4.55 14.95 5.05
CA VAL A 188 3.67 15.23 3.89
C VAL A 188 4.43 15.54 2.60
N THR A 189 5.72 15.88 2.66
CA THR A 189 6.52 16.27 1.49
C THR A 189 7.98 15.86 1.63
N PRO A 190 8.51 14.98 0.77
CA PRO A 190 9.94 14.83 0.60
C PRO A 190 10.50 16.08 -0.11
N HIS A 191 11.72 16.50 0.28
CA HIS A 191 12.28 17.75 -0.23
C HIS A 191 13.00 17.58 -1.58
N ALA A 192 14.05 16.79 -1.62
CA ALA A 192 14.87 16.58 -2.81
C ALA A 192 15.56 15.21 -2.72
N ILE A 193 16.04 14.72 -3.83
CA ILE A 193 16.94 13.56 -3.91
C ILE A 193 18.36 14.10 -3.93
N ASP A 194 19.17 13.71 -2.93
CA ASP A 194 20.55 14.15 -2.79
C ASP A 194 21.49 13.42 -3.75
N TRP A 195 21.22 12.15 -3.98
CA TRP A 195 21.96 11.31 -4.92
C TRP A 195 21.07 10.17 -5.44
N VAL A 196 21.34 9.70 -6.65
CA VAL A 196 20.69 8.55 -7.27
C VAL A 196 21.72 7.72 -8.05
N THR A 197 21.56 6.39 -8.03
CA THR A 197 22.37 5.43 -8.79
C THR A 197 21.58 4.14 -9.02
N GLY A 198 22.17 3.18 -9.71
CA GLY A 198 21.55 1.88 -9.98
C GLY A 198 20.78 1.84 -11.29
N THR A 199 19.87 0.90 -11.44
CA THR A 199 19.05 0.74 -12.65
C THR A 199 17.76 1.55 -12.56
N PRO A 200 17.16 1.97 -13.69
CA PRO A 200 15.88 2.69 -13.68
C PRO A 200 14.74 1.92 -13.00
N ALA A 201 14.78 0.58 -13.06
CA ALA A 201 13.77 -0.27 -12.40
C ALA A 201 14.00 -0.37 -10.89
N ASN A 202 15.27 -0.43 -10.45
CA ASN A 202 15.66 -0.57 -9.04
C ASN A 202 16.70 0.50 -8.67
N PRO A 203 16.34 1.81 -8.69
CA PRO A 203 17.27 2.85 -8.30
C PRO A 203 17.59 2.77 -6.79
N SER A 204 18.84 3.09 -6.48
CA SER A 204 19.28 3.41 -5.12
C SER A 204 19.42 4.92 -4.99
N PHE A 205 19.00 5.49 -3.89
CA PHE A 205 19.01 6.95 -3.70
C PHE A 205 19.03 7.34 -2.23
N GLY A 206 19.38 8.59 -1.98
CA GLY A 206 19.36 9.17 -0.64
C GLY A 206 18.70 10.53 -0.61
N PHE A 207 18.15 10.87 0.54
CA PHE A 207 17.55 12.17 0.83
C PHE A 207 17.47 12.41 2.33
N CYS A 208 17.17 13.63 2.74
CA CYS A 208 16.93 13.97 4.14
C CYS A 208 15.44 14.15 4.44
N LEU A 209 14.96 13.56 5.52
CA LEU A 209 13.64 13.77 6.09
C LEU A 209 13.77 14.71 7.31
N GLY A 210 13.67 16.02 7.08
CA GLY A 210 14.16 17.01 8.02
C GLY A 210 15.68 16.86 8.19
N ASN A 211 16.12 16.53 9.40
CA ASN A 211 17.54 16.27 9.72
C ASN A 211 17.90 14.76 9.74
N VAL A 212 16.96 13.89 9.38
CA VAL A 212 17.17 12.43 9.41
C VAL A 212 17.60 11.97 8.01
N PRO A 213 18.84 11.47 7.84
CA PRO A 213 19.27 10.90 6.58
C PRO A 213 18.51 9.60 6.28
N VAL A 214 18.04 9.47 5.05
CA VAL A 214 17.35 8.29 4.54
C VAL A 214 18.14 7.73 3.35
N THR A 215 18.48 6.46 3.43
CA THR A 215 19.13 5.71 2.36
C THR A 215 18.19 4.63 1.86
N VAL A 216 17.97 4.60 0.56
CA VAL A 216 17.12 3.59 -0.10
C VAL A 216 17.96 2.82 -1.11
N MET A 217 18.04 1.51 -0.94
CA MET A 217 18.84 0.60 -1.78
C MET A 217 17.90 -0.28 -2.62
N GLY A 218 17.94 -0.09 -3.92
CA GLY A 218 17.25 -0.94 -4.89
C GLY A 218 18.18 -2.03 -5.41
N TYR A 219 17.73 -3.29 -5.35
CA TYR A 219 18.51 -4.45 -5.79
C TYR A 219 17.82 -5.17 -6.95
N ASP A 220 18.60 -5.59 -7.92
CA ASP A 220 18.14 -6.47 -9.00
C ASP A 220 18.28 -7.94 -8.55
N LEU A 221 17.27 -8.42 -7.81
CA LEU A 221 17.23 -9.76 -7.23
C LEU A 221 16.06 -10.55 -7.81
N PRO A 222 16.23 -11.88 -8.04
CA PRO A 222 15.16 -12.73 -8.54
C PRO A 222 14.08 -13.05 -7.50
N TYR A 223 14.30 -12.71 -6.23
CA TYR A 223 13.40 -12.94 -5.12
C TYR A 223 12.91 -11.63 -4.49
N HIS A 224 11.82 -11.74 -3.76
CA HIS A 224 11.26 -10.63 -2.99
C HIS A 224 12.15 -10.29 -1.81
N TYR A 225 12.62 -9.04 -1.75
CA TYR A 225 13.44 -8.52 -0.67
C TYR A 225 12.90 -7.15 -0.25
N ILE A 226 12.50 -7.03 0.99
CA ILE A 226 12.02 -5.78 1.60
C ILE A 226 12.52 -5.72 3.03
N GLU A 227 13.23 -4.64 3.36
CA GLU A 227 13.63 -4.32 4.72
C GLU A 227 13.49 -2.81 4.99
N PHE A 228 13.17 -2.48 6.23
CA PHE A 228 13.13 -1.11 6.73
C PHE A 228 13.81 -1.08 8.10
N ARG A 229 14.83 -0.25 8.25
CA ARG A 229 15.61 -0.13 9.49
C ARG A 229 15.58 1.30 9.99
N MET A 230 15.45 1.45 11.30
CA MET A 230 15.46 2.70 12.03
C MET A 230 16.62 2.67 13.04
N LEU A 231 17.61 3.53 12.84
CA LEU A 231 18.79 3.65 13.72
C LEU A 231 18.44 4.63 14.84
N LEU A 232 18.59 4.19 16.09
CA LEU A 232 18.26 4.95 17.28
C LEU A 232 19.51 5.12 18.15
N ASP A 233 19.51 6.05 19.11
CA ASP A 233 20.61 6.23 20.08
C ASP A 233 20.87 4.98 20.91
N HIS A 234 19.84 4.17 21.14
CA HIS A 234 19.87 3.02 22.06
C HIS A 234 19.73 1.67 21.36
N GLY A 235 19.82 1.64 20.02
CA GLY A 235 19.73 0.40 19.26
C GLY A 235 19.18 0.58 17.87
N ARG A 236 18.72 -0.52 17.26
CA ARG A 236 18.16 -0.57 15.93
C ARG A 236 16.82 -1.31 15.90
N LEU A 237 15.81 -0.72 15.30
CA LEU A 237 14.58 -1.42 14.89
C LEU A 237 14.70 -1.85 13.44
N ALA A 238 14.31 -3.08 13.13
CA ALA A 238 14.34 -3.63 11.78
C ALA A 238 13.03 -4.36 11.47
N LEU A 239 12.31 -3.89 10.45
CA LEU A 239 11.19 -4.60 9.85
C LEU A 239 11.74 -5.48 8.73
N VAL A 240 11.71 -6.79 8.92
CA VAL A 240 12.32 -7.80 8.06
C VAL A 240 11.29 -8.82 7.57
N ASP A 241 11.74 -9.84 6.83
CA ASP A 241 10.89 -10.91 6.31
C ASP A 241 9.69 -10.38 5.51
N GLY A 242 9.97 -9.51 4.51
CA GLY A 242 8.93 -8.90 3.68
C GLY A 242 8.00 -7.93 4.41
N GLY A 243 8.33 -7.54 5.64
CA GLY A 243 7.51 -6.70 6.51
C GLY A 243 6.68 -7.48 7.55
N ASN A 244 6.91 -8.79 7.69
CA ASN A 244 6.15 -9.65 8.59
C ASN A 244 6.67 -9.65 10.02
N ARG A 245 7.94 -9.29 10.24
CA ARG A 245 8.59 -9.37 11.54
C ARG A 245 9.30 -8.08 11.89
N LEU A 246 9.06 -7.58 13.10
CA LEU A 246 9.76 -6.44 13.70
C LEU A 246 10.75 -6.93 14.75
N GLU A 247 12.03 -6.57 14.59
CA GLU A 247 13.12 -6.92 15.48
C GLU A 247 13.70 -5.66 16.13
N TYR A 248 14.17 -5.81 17.37
CA TYR A 248 14.95 -4.78 18.07
C TYR A 248 16.31 -5.36 18.45
N GLU A 249 17.36 -4.59 18.18
CA GLU A 249 18.74 -4.90 18.60
C GLU A 249 19.19 -3.74 19.50
N PRO A 250 19.31 -3.97 20.81
CA PRO A 250 19.76 -2.93 21.74
C PRO A 250 21.23 -2.57 21.51
N ALA A 251 21.60 -1.32 21.79
CA ALA A 251 22.99 -0.93 21.90
C ALA A 251 23.53 -1.35 23.28
N GLU A 252 24.42 -2.32 23.29
CA GLU A 252 25.03 -2.87 24.52
C GLU A 252 26.49 -2.46 24.67
N PRO A 253 27.02 -2.23 25.92
CA PRO A 253 28.42 -1.94 26.13
C PRO A 253 29.30 -3.10 25.67
N THR A 254 30.40 -2.78 24.99
CA THR A 254 31.39 -3.79 24.59
C THR A 254 32.26 -4.17 25.80
N PRO A 255 32.28 -5.46 26.24
CA PRO A 255 32.87 -5.84 27.54
C PRO A 255 34.32 -5.41 27.75
N ASN A 256 35.16 -5.44 26.71
CA ASN A 256 36.61 -5.17 26.82
C ASN A 256 37.01 -3.76 26.32
N TYR A 257 36.03 -2.92 25.95
CA TYR A 257 36.30 -1.60 25.40
C TYR A 257 35.36 -0.55 26.04
N PRO A 258 35.73 0.01 27.22
CA PRO A 258 34.89 1.02 27.89
C PRO A 258 34.58 2.22 27.00
N GLY A 259 33.31 2.58 26.93
CA GLY A 259 32.82 3.66 26.08
C GLY A 259 32.44 3.25 24.65
N PHE A 260 32.68 2.01 24.25
CA PHE A 260 32.19 1.44 22.97
C PHE A 260 30.93 0.60 23.16
N TYR A 261 30.08 0.65 22.18
CA TYR A 261 28.82 -0.09 22.15
C TYR A 261 28.75 -0.91 20.86
N HIS A 262 28.05 -2.04 20.90
CA HIS A 262 27.71 -2.86 19.75
C HIS A 262 26.22 -3.15 19.77
N LEU A 263 25.67 -3.58 18.65
CA LEU A 263 24.29 -4.08 18.64
C LEU A 263 24.26 -5.46 19.30
N GLY A 264 23.47 -5.59 20.34
CA GLY A 264 23.27 -6.82 21.09
C GLY A 264 22.49 -7.87 20.34
N SER A 265 22.13 -8.93 21.04
CA SER A 265 21.31 -10.00 20.46
C SER A 265 19.95 -9.47 20.04
N ARG A 266 19.48 -9.94 18.87
CA ARG A 266 18.13 -9.62 18.40
C ARG A 266 17.12 -10.10 19.42
N GLU A 267 16.38 -9.17 19.96
CA GLU A 267 15.18 -9.47 20.70
C GLU A 267 14.01 -9.45 19.70
N ALA A 268 13.20 -10.50 19.70
CA ALA A 268 11.89 -10.42 19.11
C ALA A 268 11.09 -9.43 19.97
N ALA A 269 11.28 -8.14 19.67
CA ALA A 269 10.75 -7.04 20.48
C ALA A 269 9.24 -7.11 20.66
N PHE A 270 8.58 -8.01 19.87
CA PHE A 270 7.13 -8.06 19.77
C PHE A 270 6.67 -9.47 19.35
N ASP A 271 7.07 -10.52 20.06
CA ASP A 271 6.70 -11.93 19.81
C ASP A 271 5.18 -12.16 19.68
N ASN A 272 4.36 -11.27 20.23
CA ASN A 272 2.90 -11.31 20.12
C ASN A 272 2.37 -10.64 18.84
N LEU A 273 3.23 -10.05 18.01
CA LEU A 273 2.88 -9.43 16.74
C LEU A 273 3.28 -10.29 15.53
N GLN A 274 3.42 -11.61 15.70
CA GLN A 274 3.40 -12.55 14.58
C GLN A 274 2.04 -12.45 13.90
N ALA A 275 1.91 -11.37 13.14
CA ALA A 275 0.74 -11.17 12.32
C ALA A 275 0.73 -12.24 11.23
N ALA A 276 -0.46 -12.66 10.84
CA ALA A 276 -0.68 -13.21 9.53
C ALA A 276 0.16 -12.46 8.51
N SER A 277 0.75 -13.17 7.57
CA SER A 277 1.58 -12.62 6.50
C SER A 277 0.98 -11.31 6.00
N ALA A 278 1.79 -10.26 5.91
CA ALA A 278 1.35 -8.97 5.39
C ALA A 278 0.62 -9.10 4.04
N MET A 279 1.02 -10.10 3.24
CA MET A 279 0.43 -10.38 1.94
C MET A 279 -0.88 -11.17 2.00
N GLU A 280 -1.13 -11.90 3.09
CA GLU A 280 -2.27 -12.82 3.17
C GLU A 280 -3.56 -12.14 3.65
N ASP A 281 -3.46 -11.12 4.50
CA ASP A 281 -4.63 -10.46 5.09
C ASP A 281 -4.61 -8.92 5.00
N GLY A 282 -3.55 -8.35 4.44
CA GLY A 282 -3.39 -6.89 4.41
C GLY A 282 -4.51 -6.19 3.64
N THR A 283 -4.87 -6.70 2.46
CA THR A 283 -5.98 -6.15 1.65
C THR A 283 -7.33 -6.28 2.37
N TYR A 284 -7.57 -7.43 3.01
CA TYR A 284 -8.80 -7.63 3.79
C TYR A 284 -8.88 -6.67 5.00
N LYS A 285 -7.80 -6.47 5.72
CA LYS A 285 -7.74 -5.49 6.82
C LYS A 285 -7.96 -4.06 6.32
N GLY A 286 -7.40 -3.71 5.15
CA GLY A 286 -7.67 -2.45 4.48
C GLY A 286 -9.15 -2.25 4.14
N LEU A 287 -9.80 -3.29 3.63
CA LEU A 287 -11.25 -3.29 3.39
C LEU A 287 -12.04 -3.10 4.70
N CYS A 288 -11.68 -3.79 5.78
CA CYS A 288 -12.33 -3.62 7.08
C CYS A 288 -12.21 -2.18 7.61
N VAL A 289 -11.01 -1.58 7.51
CA VAL A 289 -10.79 -0.16 7.89
C VAL A 289 -11.58 0.79 7.00
N LEU A 290 -11.66 0.51 5.70
CA LEU A 290 -12.45 1.32 4.77
C LEU A 290 -13.93 1.33 5.14
N LEU A 291 -14.50 0.17 5.50
CA LEU A 291 -15.93 -0.01 5.76
C LEU A 291 -16.35 0.31 7.21
N ASP A 292 -15.39 0.49 8.11
CA ASP A 292 -15.66 0.95 9.47
C ASP A 292 -15.67 2.48 9.52
N ASP A 293 -16.86 3.07 9.57
CA ASP A 293 -17.06 4.52 9.60
C ASP A 293 -16.46 5.18 10.86
N THR A 294 -16.12 4.40 11.90
CA THR A 294 -15.49 4.88 13.14
C THR A 294 -13.96 4.78 13.10
N ALA A 295 -13.39 3.99 12.18
CA ALA A 295 -11.95 3.81 12.07
C ALA A 295 -11.26 5.03 11.44
N GLU A 296 -10.03 5.33 11.91
CA GLU A 296 -9.15 6.31 11.27
C GLU A 296 -8.81 5.85 9.85
N GLN A 297 -8.89 6.77 8.88
CA GLN A 297 -8.50 6.52 7.48
C GLN A 297 -6.98 6.59 7.34
N VAL A 298 -6.30 5.49 7.63
CA VAL A 298 -4.84 5.41 7.64
C VAL A 298 -4.19 5.43 6.25
N SER A 299 -4.96 5.23 5.19
CA SER A 299 -4.46 5.15 3.79
C SER A 299 -5.37 5.90 2.82
N SER A 300 -5.72 7.15 3.16
CA SER A 300 -6.50 8.03 2.28
C SER A 300 -5.69 8.46 1.06
N LEU A 301 -6.36 9.12 0.11
CA LEU A 301 -5.71 9.66 -1.08
C LEU A 301 -4.64 10.71 -0.73
N GLU A 302 -4.92 11.57 0.26
CA GLU A 302 -3.97 12.55 0.78
C GLU A 302 -2.80 11.87 1.49
N ALA A 303 -3.06 10.83 2.26
CA ALA A 303 -2.03 10.09 2.96
C ALA A 303 -1.05 9.37 2.00
N ALA A 304 -1.51 8.98 0.82
CA ALA A 304 -0.68 8.36 -0.22
C ALA A 304 0.25 9.36 -0.94
N GLN A 305 0.08 10.66 -0.73
CA GLN A 305 0.81 11.71 -1.44
C GLN A 305 2.32 11.62 -1.28
N PHE A 306 2.80 11.28 -0.08
CA PHE A 306 4.24 11.20 0.21
C PHE A 306 4.95 10.20 -0.71
N GLY A 307 4.50 8.94 -0.71
CA GLY A 307 5.11 7.89 -1.54
C GLY A 307 4.97 8.17 -3.04
N GLN A 308 3.80 8.67 -3.45
CA GLN A 308 3.52 9.03 -4.84
C GLN A 308 4.45 10.15 -5.33
N HIS A 309 4.62 11.21 -4.55
CA HIS A 309 5.49 12.32 -4.91
C HIS A 309 6.98 11.92 -4.93
N LEU A 310 7.41 11.13 -3.94
CA LEU A 310 8.80 10.68 -3.85
C LEU A 310 9.22 9.82 -5.05
N ILE A 311 8.36 8.94 -5.55
CA ILE A 311 8.64 8.19 -6.78
C ILE A 311 8.94 9.15 -7.93
N HIS A 312 8.12 10.14 -8.16
CA HIS A 312 8.33 11.09 -9.27
C HIS A 312 9.61 11.92 -9.12
N LEU A 313 9.99 12.27 -7.88
CA LEU A 313 11.28 12.93 -7.64
C LEU A 313 12.45 12.01 -7.99
N VAL A 314 12.38 10.72 -7.65
CA VAL A 314 13.41 9.74 -7.98
C VAL A 314 13.49 9.52 -9.49
N GLU A 315 12.36 9.34 -10.18
CA GLU A 315 12.31 9.19 -11.63
C GLU A 315 12.91 10.40 -12.34
N ALA A 316 12.56 11.62 -11.90
CA ALA A 316 13.16 12.86 -12.43
C ALA A 316 14.66 12.98 -12.15
N ALA A 317 15.15 12.46 -11.03
CA ALA A 317 16.56 12.40 -10.71
C ALA A 317 17.31 11.38 -11.60
N CYS A 318 16.72 10.20 -11.81
CA CYS A 318 17.27 9.17 -12.71
C CYS A 318 17.41 9.63 -14.17
N GLN A 319 16.52 10.51 -14.65
CA GLN A 319 16.58 11.07 -16.01
C GLN A 319 17.70 12.10 -16.19
N LYS A 320 18.22 12.67 -15.10
CA LYS A 320 19.28 13.68 -15.10
C LYS A 320 20.67 13.11 -14.84
N ALA A 321 20.75 11.90 -14.30
CA ALA A 321 21.99 11.18 -13.98
C ALA A 321 22.51 10.37 -15.18
#